data_953daaf80454f389a838551dadce7266
#
_entry.id   953daaf80454f389a838551dadce7266
#
_cell.length_a   1.000
_cell.length_b   1.000
_cell.length_c   1.000
_cell.angle_alpha   90.00
_cell.angle_beta   90.00
_cell.angle_gamma   90.00
#
_symmetry.space_group_name_H-M   'P 1'
#
loop_
_entity.id
_entity.type
_entity.pdbx_description
1 polymer ?
#
loop_
_entity_poly.entity_id
_entity_poly.type
_entity_poly.pdbx_seq_one_letter_code
_entity_poly.pdbx_strand_id
1 'polypeptide(L)'
;ACLLSRGLGDVYKRQTLRGDVENIHIGEGSNIQDGSVLHTDPGYPLKVGKNVTVGHMVMLHGCTIGDNSLIGIGAVILNNAKIGKNCLIGAKALITENKEIPDNSLVIGSPGKVVREITEEEKKAIIENTKHYQDNWKRYSKSVF
;
A
#
# COMPACT_ATOMS: atom_id res chain seq x y z
N ALA A 1 -19.67 0.32 8.12
CA ALA A 1 -19.86 0.10 6.68
C ALA A 1 -18.52 0.31 5.97
N CYS A 2 -17.97 -0.75 5.39
CA CYS A 2 -16.78 -0.66 4.56
C CYS A 2 -17.17 0.09 3.28
N LEU A 3 -16.77 1.36 3.17
CA LEU A 3 -16.86 2.10 1.92
C LEU A 3 -15.66 1.71 1.07
N LEU A 4 -15.79 0.64 0.32
CA LEU A 4 -14.89 0.35 -0.80
C LEU A 4 -15.06 1.49 -1.82
N SER A 5 -14.01 2.29 -2.03
CA SER A 5 -14.05 3.33 -3.04
C SER A 5 -14.30 2.69 -4.41
N ARG A 6 -15.28 3.20 -5.14
CA ARG A 6 -15.52 2.81 -6.54
C ARG A 6 -14.30 3.24 -7.35
N GLY A 7 -13.61 2.31 -7.95
CA GLY A 7 -12.42 2.58 -8.77
C GLY A 7 -11.28 1.60 -8.54
N LEU A 8 -11.47 0.63 -7.68
CA LEU A 8 -10.51 -0.43 -7.44
C LEU A 8 -10.52 -1.41 -8.60
N GLY A 9 -9.57 -1.22 -9.47
CA GLY A 9 -9.24 -2.16 -10.49
C GLY A 9 -8.28 -3.20 -9.97
N ASP A 10 -8.70 -4.04 -9.04
CA ASP A 10 -7.82 -5.12 -8.60
C ASP A 10 -8.51 -6.48 -8.55
N VAL A 11 -7.69 -7.49 -8.76
CA VAL A 11 -8.11 -8.88 -8.60
C VAL A 11 -8.14 -9.18 -7.10
N TYR A 12 -9.27 -8.95 -6.47
CA TYR A 12 -9.49 -9.28 -5.07
C TYR A 12 -9.45 -10.79 -4.86
N LYS A 13 -8.29 -11.30 -4.55
CA LYS A 13 -8.13 -12.70 -4.19
C LYS A 13 -7.43 -12.78 -2.83
N ARG A 14 -8.18 -13.24 -1.81
CA ARG A 14 -7.63 -13.58 -0.49
C ARG A 14 -7.05 -12.42 0.32
N GLN A 15 -7.53 -11.17 0.12
CA GLN A 15 -7.23 -10.06 1.04
C GLN A 15 -8.29 -9.99 2.14
N THR A 16 -7.89 -9.41 3.28
CA THR A 16 -8.81 -9.05 4.35
C THR A 16 -8.80 -7.54 4.55
N LEU A 17 -9.91 -6.87 4.25
CA LEU A 17 -10.10 -5.45 4.52
C LEU A 17 -11.19 -5.32 5.59
N ARG A 18 -10.80 -5.01 6.82
CA ARG A 18 -11.72 -4.91 7.96
C ARG A 18 -11.73 -3.48 8.51
N GLY A 19 -12.68 -2.70 8.03
CA GLY A 19 -12.96 -1.32 8.47
C GLY A 19 -14.17 -1.26 9.41
N ASP A 20 -14.17 -2.08 10.44
CA ASP A 20 -15.27 -2.20 11.40
C ASP A 20 -15.19 -1.16 12.52
N VAL A 21 -14.05 -0.51 12.68
CA VAL A 21 -13.79 0.50 13.71
C VAL A 21 -13.64 1.89 13.11
N GLU A 22 -12.77 2.02 12.10
CA GLU A 22 -12.50 3.27 11.38
C GLU A 22 -12.53 3.02 9.87
N ASN A 23 -12.60 4.10 9.08
CA ASN A 23 -12.65 4.02 7.63
C ASN A 23 -11.34 3.52 7.03
N ILE A 24 -11.45 2.64 6.02
CA ILE A 24 -10.38 2.30 5.11
C ILE A 24 -10.65 3.00 3.78
N HIS A 25 -9.70 3.85 3.36
CA HIS A 25 -9.74 4.51 2.07
C HIS A 25 -8.59 4.03 1.19
N ILE A 26 -8.89 3.61 -0.03
CA ILE A 26 -7.89 3.20 -1.02
C ILE A 26 -8.05 4.08 -2.25
N GLY A 27 -6.99 4.80 -2.61
CA GLY A 27 -6.97 5.73 -3.74
C GLY A 27 -7.00 5.02 -5.09
N GLU A 28 -7.43 5.77 -6.09
CA GLU A 28 -7.56 5.32 -7.47
C GLU A 28 -6.25 4.76 -8.03
N GLY A 29 -6.32 3.66 -8.79
CA GLY A 29 -5.19 3.04 -9.45
C GLY A 29 -4.30 2.20 -8.53
N SER A 30 -4.60 2.14 -7.23
CA SER A 30 -3.85 1.32 -6.28
C SER A 30 -4.25 -0.15 -6.33
N ASN A 31 -3.32 -1.03 -5.98
CA ASN A 31 -3.58 -2.47 -5.90
C ASN A 31 -3.13 -3.04 -4.55
N ILE A 32 -3.93 -3.97 -4.03
CA ILE A 32 -3.66 -4.70 -2.79
C ILE A 32 -3.52 -6.17 -3.16
N GLN A 33 -2.35 -6.74 -2.96
CA GLN A 33 -2.05 -8.10 -3.41
C GLN A 33 -2.44 -9.16 -2.39
N ASP A 34 -2.45 -10.41 -2.83
CA ASP A 34 -2.99 -11.57 -2.12
C ASP A 34 -2.39 -11.74 -0.71
N GLY A 35 -3.24 -12.13 0.24
CA GLY A 35 -2.85 -12.39 1.62
C GLY A 35 -2.62 -11.15 2.48
N SER A 36 -2.80 -9.95 1.92
CA SER A 36 -2.67 -8.71 2.69
C SER A 36 -3.84 -8.49 3.63
N VAL A 37 -3.56 -7.90 4.79
CA VAL A 37 -4.56 -7.55 5.80
C VAL A 37 -4.52 -6.05 6.05
N LEU A 38 -5.67 -5.40 5.89
CA LEU A 38 -5.89 -3.98 6.16
C LEU A 38 -6.89 -3.85 7.30
N HIS A 39 -6.48 -3.23 8.39
CA HIS A 39 -7.32 -3.04 9.57
C HIS A 39 -7.11 -1.65 10.19
N THR A 40 -7.98 -1.29 11.11
CA THR A 40 -8.01 0.02 11.77
C THR A 40 -8.25 -0.15 13.27
N ASP A 41 -7.77 0.81 14.05
CA ASP A 41 -8.10 0.98 15.46
C ASP A 41 -8.84 2.30 15.71
N PRO A 42 -9.50 2.47 16.86
CA PRO A 42 -10.18 3.72 17.20
C PRO A 42 -9.25 4.92 17.09
N GLY A 43 -9.63 5.91 16.27
CA GLY A 43 -8.83 7.12 16.02
C GLY A 43 -7.68 6.94 15.01
N TYR A 44 -7.51 5.76 14.43
CA TYR A 44 -6.47 5.48 13.42
C TYR A 44 -7.08 4.94 12.12
N PRO A 45 -7.71 5.82 11.29
CA PRO A 45 -8.18 5.43 9.97
C PRO A 45 -7.01 5.01 9.07
N LEU A 46 -7.28 4.14 8.11
CA LEU A 46 -6.30 3.70 7.15
C LEU A 46 -6.51 4.41 5.81
N LYS A 47 -5.45 5.05 5.31
CA LYS A 47 -5.48 5.76 4.04
C LYS A 47 -4.36 5.28 3.12
N VAL A 48 -4.72 4.74 1.99
CA VAL A 48 -3.82 4.42 0.87
C VAL A 48 -4.04 5.44 -0.22
N GLY A 49 -2.98 6.10 -0.66
CA GLY A 49 -3.01 7.10 -1.74
C GLY A 49 -3.30 6.51 -3.10
N LYS A 50 -3.09 7.29 -4.16
CA LYS A 50 -3.28 6.88 -5.55
C LYS A 50 -2.07 6.13 -6.08
N ASN A 51 -2.31 5.20 -7.01
CA ASN A 51 -1.26 4.43 -7.69
C ASN A 51 -0.28 3.73 -6.74
N VAL A 52 -0.74 3.30 -5.58
CA VAL A 52 0.07 2.56 -4.60
C VAL A 52 0.02 1.07 -4.91
N THR A 53 1.16 0.41 -4.86
CA THR A 53 1.24 -1.04 -4.89
C THR A 53 1.50 -1.56 -3.48
N VAL A 54 0.57 -2.36 -2.96
CA VAL A 54 0.73 -3.09 -1.70
C VAL A 54 1.00 -4.55 -2.04
N GLY A 55 2.22 -5.00 -1.79
CA GLY A 55 2.70 -6.35 -2.09
C GLY A 55 1.97 -7.42 -1.29
N HIS A 56 2.26 -8.69 -1.64
CA HIS A 56 1.64 -9.84 -0.99
C HIS A 56 1.89 -9.90 0.51
N MET A 57 0.92 -10.37 1.29
CA MET A 57 1.04 -10.60 2.74
C MET A 57 1.48 -9.37 3.55
N VAL A 58 1.16 -8.18 3.08
CA VAL A 58 1.41 -6.94 3.81
C VAL A 58 0.36 -6.74 4.89
N MET A 59 0.78 -6.24 6.06
CA MET A 59 -0.12 -5.77 7.12
C MET A 59 -0.09 -4.25 7.16
N LEU A 60 -1.22 -3.63 6.87
CA LEU A 60 -1.45 -2.20 7.08
C LEU A 60 -2.44 -2.01 8.22
N HIS A 61 -2.03 -1.31 9.26
CA HIS A 61 -2.83 -1.10 10.45
C HIS A 61 -2.90 0.38 10.84
N GLY A 62 -4.05 1.03 10.60
CA GLY A 62 -4.29 2.42 10.98
C GLY A 62 -3.24 3.43 10.51
N CYS A 63 -2.72 3.27 9.30
CA CYS A 63 -1.60 4.06 8.77
C CYS A 63 -1.99 4.87 7.52
N THR A 64 -1.09 5.74 7.08
CA THR A 64 -1.25 6.52 5.85
C THR A 64 -0.10 6.22 4.89
N ILE A 65 -0.44 5.91 3.64
CA ILE A 65 0.51 5.65 2.55
C ILE A 65 0.33 6.72 1.49
N GLY A 66 1.41 7.45 1.16
CA GLY A 66 1.41 8.47 0.12
C GLY A 66 1.37 7.89 -1.30
N ASP A 67 0.98 8.74 -2.26
CA ASP A 67 0.80 8.37 -3.66
C ASP A 67 2.07 7.77 -4.28
N ASN A 68 1.89 6.90 -5.27
CA ASN A 68 2.95 6.28 -6.06
C ASN A 68 4.00 5.51 -5.23
N SER A 69 3.65 5.04 -4.04
CA SER A 69 4.56 4.27 -3.19
C SER A 69 4.38 2.77 -3.41
N LEU A 70 5.44 2.02 -3.16
CA LEU A 70 5.43 0.55 -3.20
C LEU A 70 5.75 0.01 -1.81
N ILE A 71 4.86 -0.83 -1.31
CA ILE A 71 5.01 -1.54 -0.05
C ILE A 71 5.41 -2.98 -0.36
N GLY A 72 6.64 -3.35 0.00
CA GLY A 72 7.22 -4.65 -0.29
C GLY A 72 6.54 -5.82 0.42
N ILE A 73 6.70 -7.00 -0.14
CA ILE A 73 6.08 -8.25 0.33
C ILE A 73 6.30 -8.47 1.83
N GLY A 74 5.22 -8.74 2.56
CA GLY A 74 5.27 -9.07 3.98
C GLY A 74 5.70 -7.92 4.90
N ALA A 75 5.74 -6.68 4.42
CA ALA A 75 5.98 -5.52 5.28
C ALA A 75 4.82 -5.31 6.26
N VAL A 76 5.14 -4.73 7.41
CA VAL A 76 4.17 -4.40 8.46
C VAL A 76 4.26 -2.91 8.76
N ILE A 77 3.13 -2.20 8.68
CA ILE A 77 3.05 -0.76 8.95
C ILE A 77 1.97 -0.52 10.00
N LEU A 78 2.36 0.04 11.13
CA LEU A 78 1.53 0.13 12.34
C LEU A 78 0.84 1.49 12.49
N ASN A 79 0.03 1.62 13.57
CA ASN A 79 -0.84 2.76 13.81
C ASN A 79 -0.12 4.11 13.73
N ASN A 80 -0.79 5.06 13.07
CA ASN A 80 -0.32 6.43 12.88
C ASN A 80 1.03 6.57 12.18
N ALA A 81 1.54 5.50 11.57
CA ALA A 81 2.69 5.62 10.69
C ALA A 81 2.28 6.34 9.40
N LYS A 82 3.13 7.23 8.92
CA LYS A 82 2.91 8.02 7.71
C LYS A 82 4.04 7.78 6.72
N ILE A 83 3.73 7.16 5.63
CA ILE A 83 4.66 6.96 4.51
C ILE A 83 4.42 8.07 3.50
N GLY A 84 5.47 8.78 3.12
CA GLY A 84 5.41 9.81 2.10
C GLY A 84 5.12 9.29 0.70
N LYS A 85 5.15 10.19 -0.28
CA LYS A 85 4.96 9.86 -1.70
C LYS A 85 6.22 9.27 -2.31
N ASN A 86 6.04 8.48 -3.36
CA ASN A 86 7.15 7.86 -4.10
C ASN A 86 8.12 7.10 -3.19
N CYS A 87 7.63 6.44 -2.15
CA CYS A 87 8.47 5.65 -1.24
C CYS A 87 8.55 4.19 -1.69
N LEU A 88 9.70 3.58 -1.46
CA LEU A 88 9.91 2.15 -1.60
C LEU A 88 10.16 1.54 -0.22
N ILE A 89 9.19 0.82 0.28
CA ILE A 89 9.29 0.08 1.54
C ILE A 89 9.72 -1.35 1.19
N GLY A 90 10.88 -1.74 1.66
CA GLY A 90 11.45 -3.06 1.38
C GLY A 90 10.61 -4.21 1.93
N ALA A 91 10.77 -5.39 1.33
CA ALA A 91 10.11 -6.60 1.80
C ALA A 91 10.46 -6.89 3.27
N LYS A 92 9.46 -7.35 4.06
CA LYS A 92 9.59 -7.64 5.49
C LYS A 92 10.01 -6.45 6.37
N ALA A 93 9.96 -5.22 5.87
CA ALA A 93 10.22 -4.04 6.70
C ALA A 93 9.13 -3.86 7.75
N LEU A 94 9.53 -3.44 8.96
CA LEU A 94 8.61 -3.08 10.04
C LEU A 94 8.65 -1.56 10.25
N ILE A 95 7.56 -0.87 9.96
CA ILE A 95 7.37 0.54 10.28
C ILE A 95 6.54 0.63 11.56
N THR A 96 7.20 1.06 12.62
CA THR A 96 6.58 1.16 13.94
C THR A 96 5.59 2.30 14.03
N GLU A 97 4.78 2.30 15.09
CA GLU A 97 3.77 3.32 15.36
C GLU A 97 4.36 4.73 15.37
N ASN A 98 3.56 5.70 14.91
CA ASN A 98 3.89 7.13 14.87
C ASN A 98 5.14 7.48 14.04
N LYS A 99 5.66 6.55 13.25
CA LYS A 99 6.83 6.81 12.40
C LYS A 99 6.43 7.62 11.17
N GLU A 100 7.19 8.67 10.88
CA GLU A 100 7.06 9.44 9.65
C GLU A 100 8.22 9.14 8.70
N ILE A 101 7.91 8.74 7.48
CA ILE A 101 8.86 8.47 6.41
C ILE A 101 8.70 9.57 5.36
N PRO A 102 9.76 10.35 5.08
CA PRO A 102 9.71 11.42 4.09
C PRO A 102 9.45 10.90 2.67
N ASP A 103 8.99 11.79 1.80
CA ASP A 103 8.83 11.50 0.37
C ASP A 103 10.13 10.97 -0.25
N ASN A 104 10.01 10.17 -1.28
CA ASN A 104 11.12 9.60 -2.06
C ASN A 104 12.10 8.73 -1.27
N SER A 105 11.68 8.12 -0.18
CA SER A 105 12.54 7.32 0.68
C SER A 105 12.58 5.84 0.30
N LEU A 106 13.79 5.25 0.33
CA LEU A 106 13.98 3.80 0.43
C LEU A 106 14.09 3.41 1.90
N VAL A 107 13.21 2.52 2.36
CA VAL A 107 13.18 2.03 3.73
C VAL A 107 13.36 0.52 3.75
N ILE A 108 14.30 0.01 4.54
CA ILE A 108 14.51 -1.43 4.73
C ILE A 108 14.72 -1.77 6.20
N GLY A 109 14.46 -3.03 6.53
CA GLY A 109 14.80 -3.62 7.83
C GLY A 109 13.64 -3.70 8.83
N SER A 110 13.92 -4.34 9.95
CA SER A 110 13.01 -4.49 11.09
C SER A 110 13.78 -4.24 12.38
N PRO A 111 13.66 -3.04 12.99
CA PRO A 111 12.83 -1.91 12.59
C PRO A 111 13.30 -1.23 11.29
N GLY A 112 12.35 -0.72 10.50
CA GLY A 112 12.60 -0.06 9.22
C GLY A 112 13.35 1.27 9.38
N LYS A 113 14.37 1.46 8.56
CA LYS A 113 15.18 2.69 8.51
C LYS A 113 15.24 3.23 7.09
N VAL A 114 15.12 4.55 6.96
CA VAL A 114 15.45 5.23 5.70
C VAL A 114 16.94 5.06 5.44
N VAL A 115 17.29 4.45 4.33
CA VAL A 115 18.69 4.20 3.96
C VAL A 115 19.21 5.20 2.93
N ARG A 116 18.32 5.70 2.06
CA ARG A 116 18.61 6.74 1.06
C ARG A 116 17.32 7.21 0.39
N GLU A 117 17.43 8.19 -0.47
CA GLU A 117 16.39 8.49 -1.45
C GLU A 117 16.37 7.43 -2.56
N ILE A 118 15.21 7.21 -3.16
CA ILE A 118 15.08 6.35 -4.34
C ILE A 118 15.60 7.06 -5.58
N THR A 119 16.15 6.30 -6.52
CA THR A 119 16.64 6.83 -7.80
C THR A 119 15.48 7.10 -8.77
N GLU A 120 15.74 7.83 -9.84
CA GLU A 120 14.73 8.07 -10.89
C GLU A 120 14.36 6.77 -11.63
N GLU A 121 15.31 5.84 -11.76
CA GLU A 121 15.05 4.51 -12.32
C GLU A 121 14.12 3.69 -11.42
N GLU A 122 14.31 3.74 -10.11
CA GLU A 122 13.43 3.08 -9.14
C GLU A 122 12.02 3.68 -9.15
N LYS A 123 11.88 5.02 -9.26
CA LYS A 123 10.57 5.67 -9.41
C LYS A 123 9.86 5.18 -10.68
N LYS A 124 10.56 5.12 -11.80
CA LYS A 124 10.00 4.60 -13.05
C LYS A 124 9.56 3.16 -12.90
N ALA A 125 10.38 2.31 -12.28
CA ALA A 125 10.05 0.91 -12.06
C ALA A 125 8.80 0.75 -11.18
N ILE A 126 8.60 1.56 -10.14
CA ILE A 126 7.40 1.57 -9.31
C ILE A 126 6.16 1.92 -10.14
N ILE A 127 6.25 2.96 -10.97
CA ILE A 127 5.13 3.40 -11.83
C ILE A 127 4.78 2.32 -12.85
N GLU A 128 5.77 1.72 -13.50
CA GLU A 128 5.57 0.64 -14.47
C GLU A 128 4.95 -0.59 -13.83
N ASN A 129 5.41 -0.96 -12.64
CA ASN A 129 4.84 -2.05 -11.85
C ASN A 129 3.35 -1.80 -11.57
N THR A 130 3.00 -0.63 -11.07
CA THR A 130 1.61 -0.26 -10.78
C THR A 130 0.75 -0.31 -12.05
N LYS A 131 1.26 0.23 -13.15
CA LYS A 131 0.57 0.19 -14.45
C LYS A 131 0.34 -1.24 -14.94
N HIS A 132 1.31 -2.12 -14.77
CA HIS A 132 1.17 -3.53 -15.11
C HIS A 132 -0.05 -4.18 -14.39
N TYR A 133 -0.23 -3.91 -13.09
CA TYR A 133 -1.40 -4.40 -12.35
C TYR A 133 -2.70 -3.77 -12.82
N GLN A 134 -2.71 -2.48 -13.13
CA GLN A 134 -3.88 -1.81 -13.69
C GLN A 134 -4.29 -2.40 -15.05
N ASP A 135 -3.33 -2.72 -15.91
CA ASP A 135 -3.59 -3.31 -17.23
C ASP A 135 -4.03 -4.79 -17.11
N ASN A 136 -3.45 -5.54 -16.17
CA ASN A 136 -3.88 -6.89 -15.86
C ASN A 136 -5.34 -6.92 -15.40
N TRP A 137 -5.74 -6.02 -14.52
CA TRP A 137 -7.13 -5.92 -14.09
C TRP A 137 -8.09 -5.69 -15.27
N LYS A 138 -7.77 -4.75 -16.16
CA LYS A 138 -8.58 -4.48 -17.36
C LYS A 138 -8.72 -5.70 -18.26
N ARG A 139 -7.68 -6.52 -18.35
CA ARG A 139 -7.69 -7.78 -19.09
C ARG A 139 -8.58 -8.81 -18.43
N TYR A 140 -8.46 -9.00 -17.12
CA TYR A 140 -9.26 -9.98 -16.38
C TYR A 140 -10.73 -9.58 -16.29
N SER A 141 -11.05 -8.31 -16.12
CA SER A 141 -12.44 -7.84 -16.08
C SER A 141 -13.21 -8.10 -17.38
N LYS A 142 -12.50 -8.22 -18.52
CA LYS A 142 -13.09 -8.57 -19.82
C LYS A 142 -13.26 -10.08 -20.03
N SER A 143 -12.60 -10.92 -19.25
CA SER A 143 -12.59 -12.37 -19.42
C SER A 143 -13.51 -13.12 -18.46
N VAL A 144 -14.14 -12.43 -17.52
CA VAL A 144 -14.97 -13.04 -16.45
C VAL A 144 -16.48 -12.87 -16.70
N PHE A 145 -16.87 -12.27 -17.84
CA PHE A 145 -18.27 -12.12 -18.27
C PHE A 145 -18.45 -12.56 -19.72
#